data_204c4efd1163a65c5857e41b6970d3c7
#
_entry.id   204c4efd1163a65c5857e41b6970d3c7
#
_cell.length_a   1.000
_cell.length_b   1.000
_cell.length_c   1.000
_cell.angle_alpha   90.00
_cell.angle_beta   90.00
_cell.angle_gamma   90.00
#
_symmetry.space_group_name_H-M   'P 1'
#
loop_
_entity.id
_entity.type
_entity.pdbx_description
1 polymer ?
#
loop_
_entity_poly.entity_id
_entity_poly.type
_entity_poly.pdbx_seq_one_letter_code
_entity_poly.pdbx_strand_id
1 'polypeptide(L)'
;MYQGNLSEADFATTAASWLEDKIIEIGADKVAAFVAEPIQGAGGVIIPPAGYLTKVEAICHAHDILFIVDEVITGFGRTGHWFASDYYGLKPDMMTLAKGLTSGYLPMSAVMVG
;
A
#
# COMPACT_ATOMS: atom_id res chain seq x y z
N MET A 1 1.29 -2.63 16.04
CA MET A 1 0.13 -3.19 15.31
C MET A 1 -0.51 -4.26 16.20
N TYR A 2 -1.84 -4.25 16.35
CA TYR A 2 -2.52 -5.23 17.20
C TYR A 2 -2.69 -6.55 16.44
N GLN A 3 -1.89 -7.54 16.80
CA GLN A 3 -1.90 -8.89 16.19
C GLN A 3 -2.64 -9.92 17.07
N GLY A 4 -2.81 -9.63 18.36
CA GLY A 4 -3.34 -10.58 19.32
C GLY A 4 -2.46 -11.83 19.45
N ASN A 5 -3.11 -13.00 19.41
CA ASN A 5 -2.43 -14.31 19.48
C ASN A 5 -2.25 -14.95 18.09
N LEU A 6 -2.50 -14.23 16.99
CA LEU A 6 -2.35 -14.74 15.64
C LEU A 6 -0.88 -14.84 15.23
N SER A 7 -0.55 -15.80 14.38
CA SER A 7 0.71 -15.78 13.66
C SER A 7 0.76 -14.56 12.71
N GLU A 8 1.96 -14.15 12.29
CA GLU A 8 2.10 -13.03 11.35
C GLU A 8 1.32 -13.28 10.04
N ALA A 9 1.40 -14.49 9.50
CA ALA A 9 0.71 -14.89 8.28
C ALA A 9 -0.82 -14.89 8.43
N ASP A 10 -1.32 -15.39 9.57
CA ASP A 10 -2.76 -15.38 9.87
C ASP A 10 -3.26 -13.95 10.07
N PHE A 11 -2.47 -13.12 10.74
CA PHE A 11 -2.79 -11.72 10.93
C PHE A 11 -2.81 -10.97 9.60
N ALA A 12 -1.84 -11.20 8.70
CA ALA A 12 -1.84 -10.63 7.35
C ALA A 12 -3.12 -10.96 6.59
N THR A 13 -3.56 -12.21 6.68
CA THR A 13 -4.78 -12.68 6.02
C THR A 13 -6.02 -12.03 6.65
N THR A 14 -6.12 -12.03 7.96
CA THR A 14 -7.24 -11.44 8.71
C THR A 14 -7.32 -9.93 8.47
N ALA A 15 -6.18 -9.22 8.50
CA ALA A 15 -6.16 -7.79 8.27
C ALA A 15 -6.55 -7.42 6.83
N ALA A 16 -6.17 -8.23 5.84
CA ALA A 16 -6.58 -8.03 4.46
C ALA A 16 -8.09 -8.30 4.28
N SER A 17 -8.65 -9.32 4.94
CA SER A 17 -10.09 -9.61 4.84
C SER A 17 -10.97 -8.47 5.39
N TRP A 18 -10.48 -7.69 6.35
CA TRP A 18 -11.22 -6.49 6.81
C TRP A 18 -11.43 -5.45 5.71
N LEU A 19 -10.51 -5.35 4.74
CA LEU A 19 -10.70 -4.50 3.57
C LEU A 19 -11.83 -5.07 2.70
N GLU A 20 -11.82 -6.37 2.42
CA GLU A 20 -12.84 -7.02 1.61
C GLU A 20 -14.23 -6.89 2.23
N ASP A 21 -14.33 -7.16 3.55
CA ASP A 21 -15.57 -6.97 4.30
C ASP A 21 -16.10 -5.53 4.18
N LYS A 22 -15.19 -4.55 4.23
CA LYS A 22 -15.55 -3.14 4.11
C LYS A 22 -15.98 -2.76 2.70
N ILE A 23 -15.35 -3.30 1.68
CA ILE A 23 -15.74 -3.12 0.27
C ILE A 23 -17.16 -3.67 0.05
N ILE A 24 -17.44 -4.87 0.58
CA ILE A 24 -18.75 -5.49 0.48
C ILE A 24 -19.82 -4.66 1.21
N GLU A 25 -19.52 -4.17 2.42
CA GLU A 25 -20.42 -3.32 3.21
C GLU A 25 -20.78 -2.02 2.48
N ILE A 26 -19.81 -1.36 1.85
CA ILE A 26 -20.01 -0.08 1.14
C ILE A 26 -20.69 -0.31 -0.21
N GLY A 27 -20.40 -1.41 -0.87
CA GLY A 27 -20.68 -1.71 -2.27
C GLY A 27 -19.47 -1.38 -3.15
N ALA A 28 -18.95 -2.35 -3.88
CA ALA A 28 -17.74 -2.20 -4.69
C ALA A 28 -17.89 -1.10 -5.76
N ASP A 29 -19.08 -0.91 -6.29
CA ASP A 29 -19.43 0.13 -7.27
C ASP A 29 -19.28 1.57 -6.72
N LYS A 30 -19.10 1.72 -5.41
CA LYS A 30 -18.93 3.01 -4.73
C LYS A 30 -17.49 3.25 -4.25
N VAL A 31 -16.59 2.29 -4.44
CA VAL A 31 -15.19 2.38 -4.03
C VAL A 31 -14.33 2.52 -5.27
N ALA A 32 -13.76 3.71 -5.48
CA ALA A 32 -12.93 3.98 -6.65
C ALA A 32 -11.50 3.45 -6.51
N ALA A 33 -10.92 3.57 -5.31
CA ALA A 33 -9.53 3.23 -5.07
C ALA A 33 -9.27 2.89 -3.60
N PHE A 34 -8.22 2.11 -3.37
CA PHE A 34 -7.58 1.92 -2.07
C PHE A 34 -6.16 2.48 -2.14
N VAL A 35 -5.81 3.35 -1.18
CA VAL A 35 -4.49 3.98 -1.12
C VAL A 35 -3.74 3.45 0.09
N ALA A 36 -2.51 3.02 -0.09
CA ALA A 36 -1.66 2.54 1.01
C ALA A 36 -0.21 2.99 0.89
N GLU A 37 0.39 3.40 2.01
CA GLU A 37 1.84 3.46 2.13
C GLU A 37 2.38 2.03 2.31
N PRO A 38 3.43 1.59 1.58
CA PRO A 38 4.06 0.27 1.79
C PRO A 38 4.59 0.08 3.22
N ILE A 39 5.10 1.15 3.79
CA ILE A 39 5.45 1.29 5.21
C ILE A 39 4.87 2.63 5.64
N GLN A 40 3.98 2.64 6.62
CA GLN A 40 3.40 3.89 7.11
C GLN A 40 4.48 4.72 7.80
N GLY A 41 4.88 5.83 7.20
CA GLY A 41 5.92 6.68 7.75
C GLY A 41 5.44 7.54 8.91
N ALA A 42 4.60 8.54 8.63
CA ALA A 42 4.06 9.47 9.63
C ALA A 42 3.16 8.77 10.67
N GLY A 43 2.57 7.66 10.34
CA GLY A 43 1.75 6.84 11.25
C GLY A 43 2.56 6.15 12.36
N GLY A 44 3.90 6.21 12.32
CA GLY A 44 4.79 5.63 13.34
C GLY A 44 5.74 4.55 12.84
N VAL A 45 6.11 4.61 11.58
CA VAL A 45 6.98 3.61 10.91
C VAL A 45 6.41 2.19 11.08
N ILE A 46 5.16 2.03 10.67
CA ILE A 46 4.46 0.75 10.80
C ILE A 46 4.77 -0.11 9.57
N ILE A 47 5.46 -1.20 9.78
CA ILE A 47 5.78 -2.20 8.76
C ILE A 47 4.62 -3.19 8.69
N PRO A 48 4.02 -3.43 7.50
CA PRO A 48 2.95 -4.40 7.38
C PRO A 48 3.48 -5.83 7.56
N PRO A 49 2.64 -6.77 8.03
CA PRO A 49 3.03 -8.17 8.09
C PRO A 49 3.27 -8.72 6.68
N ALA A 50 4.16 -9.72 6.59
CA ALA A 50 4.53 -10.32 5.31
C ALA A 50 3.30 -10.84 4.55
N GLY A 51 3.19 -10.49 3.25
CA GLY A 51 2.10 -10.89 2.38
C GLY A 51 0.79 -10.10 2.55
N TYR A 52 0.72 -9.11 3.46
CA TYR A 52 -0.47 -8.28 3.62
C TYR A 52 -0.78 -7.47 2.36
N LEU A 53 0.20 -6.72 1.86
CA LEU A 53 -0.01 -5.82 0.71
C LEU A 53 -0.37 -6.58 -0.58
N THR A 54 0.24 -7.74 -0.82
CA THR A 54 -0.11 -8.57 -1.99
C THR A 54 -1.53 -9.13 -1.91
N LYS A 55 -2.03 -9.42 -0.70
CA LYS A 55 -3.44 -9.81 -0.51
C LYS A 55 -4.39 -8.64 -0.73
N VAL A 56 -4.03 -7.46 -0.23
CA VAL A 56 -4.79 -6.21 -0.46
C VAL A 56 -4.87 -5.89 -1.95
N GLU A 57 -3.75 -5.94 -2.67
CA GLU A 57 -3.72 -5.77 -4.13
C GLU A 57 -4.67 -6.75 -4.84
N ALA A 58 -4.60 -8.04 -4.48
CA ALA A 58 -5.47 -9.06 -5.07
C ALA A 58 -6.96 -8.79 -4.79
N ILE A 59 -7.31 -8.33 -3.59
CA ILE A 59 -8.68 -7.95 -3.24
C ILE A 59 -9.13 -6.74 -4.07
N CYS A 60 -8.31 -5.69 -4.18
CA CYS A 60 -8.64 -4.51 -4.99
C CYS A 60 -8.92 -4.90 -6.45
N HIS A 61 -8.05 -5.67 -7.06
CA HIS A 61 -8.22 -6.12 -8.45
C HIS A 61 -9.42 -7.05 -8.63
N ALA A 62 -9.74 -7.90 -7.64
CA ALA A 62 -10.92 -8.78 -7.70
C ALA A 62 -12.25 -8.00 -7.70
N HIS A 63 -12.25 -6.80 -7.13
CA HIS A 63 -13.43 -5.92 -7.06
C HIS A 63 -13.39 -4.74 -8.05
N ASP A 64 -12.44 -4.73 -9.01
CA ASP A 64 -12.23 -3.65 -9.98
C ASP A 64 -12.00 -2.28 -9.33
N ILE A 65 -11.24 -2.29 -8.22
CA ILE A 65 -10.86 -1.12 -7.42
C ILE A 65 -9.39 -0.80 -7.68
N LEU A 66 -9.07 0.45 -7.97
CA LEU A 66 -7.68 0.87 -8.18
C LEU A 66 -6.84 0.68 -6.91
N PHE A 67 -5.70 0.03 -7.05
CA PHE A 67 -4.70 -0.07 -5.99
C PHE A 67 -3.63 1.01 -6.19
N ILE A 68 -3.59 1.99 -5.29
CA ILE A 68 -2.67 3.13 -5.33
C ILE A 68 -1.65 2.98 -4.21
N VAL A 69 -0.37 3.00 -4.57
CA VAL A 69 0.71 2.93 -3.58
C VAL A 69 1.31 4.32 -3.36
N ASP A 70 1.33 4.75 -2.11
CA ASP A 70 1.97 6.00 -1.71
C ASP A 70 3.45 5.75 -1.37
N GLU A 71 4.32 6.04 -2.34
CA GLU A 71 5.77 5.92 -2.24
C GLU A 71 6.45 7.25 -1.87
N VAL A 72 5.70 8.22 -1.37
CA VAL A 72 6.24 9.54 -1.01
C VAL A 72 7.39 9.44 0.00
N ILE A 73 7.33 8.50 0.94
CA ILE A 73 8.40 8.25 1.91
C ILE A 73 9.30 7.10 1.47
N THR A 74 8.72 6.02 0.97
CA THR A 74 9.41 4.75 0.74
C THR A 74 10.17 4.68 -0.59
N GLY A 75 9.86 5.56 -1.53
CA GLY A 75 10.51 5.59 -2.85
C GLY A 75 11.96 6.07 -2.84
N PHE A 76 12.60 5.94 -3.98
CA PHE A 76 13.95 6.42 -4.27
C PHE A 76 15.05 5.82 -3.37
N GLY A 77 15.01 4.49 -3.20
CA GLY A 77 16.09 3.74 -2.56
C GLY A 77 15.96 3.58 -1.04
N ARG A 78 14.91 4.10 -0.42
CA ARG A 78 14.72 4.06 1.05
C ARG A 78 14.67 2.64 1.62
N THR A 79 14.14 1.68 0.87
CA THR A 79 14.02 0.26 1.25
C THR A 79 15.13 -0.63 0.67
N GLY A 80 16.12 -0.03 0.00
CA GLY A 80 17.14 -0.77 -0.74
C GLY A 80 16.74 -1.13 -2.18
N HIS A 81 15.51 -0.82 -2.58
CA HIS A 81 14.98 -0.91 -3.93
C HIS A 81 14.59 0.48 -4.42
N TRP A 82 14.41 0.68 -5.74
CA TRP A 82 13.96 1.96 -6.25
C TRP A 82 12.63 2.39 -5.61
N PHE A 83 11.71 1.45 -5.50
CA PHE A 83 10.42 1.63 -4.84
C PHE A 83 10.15 0.48 -3.88
N ALA A 84 9.41 0.73 -2.81
CA ALA A 84 9.00 -0.33 -1.90
C ALA A 84 8.03 -1.31 -2.59
N SER A 85 7.32 -0.87 -3.62
CA SER A 85 6.52 -1.74 -4.48
C SER A 85 7.38 -2.86 -5.08
N ASP A 86 8.61 -2.57 -5.53
CA ASP A 86 9.54 -3.59 -6.02
C ASP A 86 9.93 -4.58 -4.93
N TYR A 87 10.19 -4.07 -3.71
CA TYR A 87 10.54 -4.91 -2.56
C TYR A 87 9.41 -5.88 -2.19
N TYR A 88 8.17 -5.42 -2.22
CA TYR A 88 6.99 -6.23 -1.87
C TYR A 88 6.41 -7.00 -3.07
N GLY A 89 6.93 -6.82 -4.28
CA GLY A 89 6.46 -7.46 -5.50
C GLY A 89 5.07 -7.01 -5.94
N LEU A 90 4.72 -5.75 -5.68
CA LEU A 90 3.42 -5.15 -6.01
C LEU A 90 3.40 -4.60 -7.44
N LYS A 91 2.22 -4.57 -8.02
CA LYS A 91 1.94 -3.97 -9.34
C LYS A 91 0.77 -2.99 -9.20
N PRO A 92 1.00 -1.83 -8.57
CA PRO A 92 -0.06 -0.85 -8.36
C PRO A 92 -0.52 -0.22 -9.68
N ASP A 93 -1.80 0.16 -9.76
CA ASP A 93 -2.35 0.90 -10.88
C ASP A 93 -1.81 2.33 -10.93
N MET A 94 -1.54 2.90 -9.75
CA MET A 94 -0.93 4.23 -9.62
C MET A 94 0.06 4.27 -8.46
N MET A 95 1.00 5.21 -8.56
CA MET A 95 2.00 5.45 -7.52
C MET A 95 2.16 6.94 -7.28
N THR A 96 2.08 7.39 -6.03
CA THR A 96 2.35 8.78 -5.66
C THR A 96 3.79 8.96 -5.20
N LEU A 97 4.44 10.00 -5.67
CA LEU A 97 5.85 10.29 -5.47
C LEU A 97 6.07 11.73 -5.01
N ALA A 98 7.00 11.94 -4.08
CA ALA A 98 7.46 13.26 -3.67
C ALA A 98 8.83 13.13 -2.97
N LYS A 99 9.17 14.01 -2.07
CA LYS A 99 10.38 14.01 -1.21
C LYS A 99 11.66 13.59 -1.93
N GLY A 100 11.95 12.30 -2.03
CA GLY A 100 13.12 11.75 -2.72
C GLY A 100 13.18 12.11 -4.21
N LEU A 101 12.04 12.41 -4.84
CA LEU A 101 11.94 12.82 -6.24
C LEU A 101 12.88 14.00 -6.58
N THR A 102 13.03 14.95 -5.67
CA THR A 102 13.91 16.13 -5.82
C THR A 102 14.99 16.19 -4.76
N SER A 103 15.15 15.13 -3.95
CA SER A 103 16.07 15.12 -2.80
C SER A 103 15.80 16.26 -1.79
N GLY A 104 14.58 16.78 -1.76
CA GLY A 104 14.16 17.87 -0.88
C GLY A 104 14.60 19.28 -1.32
N TYR A 105 15.23 19.43 -2.49
CA TYR A 105 15.67 20.75 -2.98
C TYR A 105 14.50 21.65 -3.41
N LEU A 106 13.48 21.08 -4.01
CA LEU A 106 12.29 21.81 -4.46
C LEU A 106 11.01 21.04 -4.07
N PRO A 107 9.92 21.73 -3.72
CA PRO A 107 8.64 21.09 -3.50
C PRO A 107 8.07 20.60 -4.84
N MET A 108 8.07 19.29 -5.03
CA MET A 108 7.53 18.63 -6.22
C MET A 108 6.89 17.31 -5.82
N SER A 109 5.83 16.96 -6.53
CA SER A 109 5.20 15.65 -6.46
C SER A 109 4.83 15.16 -7.87
N ALA A 110 4.65 13.86 -7.98
CA ALA A 110 4.22 13.23 -9.22
C ALA A 110 3.25 12.07 -8.92
N VAL A 111 2.42 11.75 -9.89
CA VAL A 111 1.65 10.51 -9.92
C VAL A 111 2.09 9.74 -11.15
N MET A 112 2.50 8.51 -10.96
CA MET A 112 2.71 7.56 -12.05
C MET A 112 1.45 6.73 -12.23
N VAL A 113 1.10 6.44 -13.47
CA VAL A 113 -0.03 5.61 -13.86
C VAL A 113 0.51 4.44 -14.66
N GLY A 114 0.15 3.21 -14.29
CA GLY A 114 0.57 1.96 -14.95
C GLY A 114 -0.21 1.66 -16.22
#